data_24407b80977e2d096b332abdd61b0c3e
#
_entry.id   24407b80977e2d096b332abdd61b0c3e
#
_cell.length_a   1.000
_cell.length_b   1.000
_cell.length_c   1.000
_cell.angle_alpha   90.00
_cell.angle_beta   90.00
_cell.angle_gamma   90.00
#
_symmetry.space_group_name_H-M   'P 1'
#
loop_
_entity.id
_entity.type
_entity.pdbx_description
1 polymer ?
#
loop_
_entity_poly.entity_id
_entity_poly.type
_entity_poly.pdbx_seq_one_letter_code
_entity_poly.pdbx_strand_id
1 'polypeptide(L)'
;MEYQEIIKKLEFLKNPKNVEGMARFGIRPKTKVFGVPIPELRKMVKFIGKNHELAIKLFDSGIHEARILGSMVAEAEKLSENQIENIVKTFDSWDVVDQTCMNLFDKSVIAKKKILEFSKREAEFEKRTAFALMA
;
A
#
# COMPACT_ATOMS: atom_id res chain seq x y z
N MET A 1 13.96 12.02 -1.54
CA MET A 1 14.40 11.15 -0.43
C MET A 1 14.74 9.77 -0.96
N GLU A 2 15.78 9.19 -0.42
CA GLU A 2 16.18 7.82 -0.73
C GLU A 2 15.44 6.81 0.16
N TYR A 3 15.41 5.55 -0.27
CA TYR A 3 14.70 4.48 0.47
C TYR A 3 15.08 4.43 1.95
N GLN A 4 16.39 4.43 2.26
CA GLN A 4 16.84 4.34 3.65
C GLN A 4 16.40 5.53 4.50
N GLU A 5 16.40 6.72 3.92
CA GLU A 5 15.91 7.92 4.61
C GLU A 5 14.42 7.81 4.94
N ILE A 6 13.64 7.26 4.01
CA ILE A 6 12.20 7.07 4.19
C ILE A 6 11.95 6.09 5.33
N ILE A 7 12.63 4.96 5.36
CA ILE A 7 12.47 3.97 6.41
C ILE A 7 12.83 4.54 7.78
N LYS A 8 13.93 5.30 7.86
CA LYS A 8 14.33 5.98 9.12
C LYS A 8 13.28 7.00 9.56
N LYS A 9 12.69 7.74 8.63
CA LYS A 9 11.65 8.72 8.93
C LYS A 9 10.39 8.04 9.46
N LEU A 10 9.98 6.92 8.85
CA LEU A 10 8.84 6.14 9.33
C LEU A 10 9.06 5.63 10.75
N GLU A 11 10.26 5.12 11.03
CA GLU A 11 10.61 4.64 12.35
C GLU A 11 10.59 5.77 13.39
N PHE A 12 11.10 6.94 13.01
CA PHE A 12 11.06 8.14 13.85
C PHE A 12 9.64 8.55 14.21
N LEU A 13 8.69 8.39 13.28
CA LEU A 13 7.29 8.77 13.45
C LEU A 13 6.44 7.66 14.06
N LYS A 14 7.02 6.57 14.50
CA LYS A 14 6.27 5.44 15.07
C LYS A 14 5.35 5.87 16.22
N ASN A 15 4.19 5.23 16.29
CA ASN A 15 3.18 5.54 17.29
C ASN A 15 2.53 4.25 17.79
N PRO A 16 3.01 3.67 18.91
CA PRO A 16 2.46 2.42 19.45
C PRO A 16 0.97 2.49 19.79
N LYS A 17 0.50 3.65 20.26
CA LYS A 17 -0.94 3.81 20.55
C LYS A 17 -1.79 3.69 19.31
N ASN A 18 -1.29 4.20 18.19
CA ASN A 18 -1.99 4.10 16.92
C ASN A 18 -2.05 2.64 16.45
N VAL A 19 -1.00 1.87 16.68
CA VAL A 19 -0.97 0.43 16.38
C VAL A 19 -2.08 -0.30 17.16
N GLU A 20 -2.24 0.01 18.45
CA GLU A 20 -3.30 -0.57 19.27
C GLU A 20 -4.68 -0.20 18.72
N GLY A 21 -4.88 1.08 18.34
CA GLY A 21 -6.12 1.53 17.74
C GLY A 21 -6.45 0.83 16.43
N MET A 22 -5.44 0.63 15.59
CA MET A 22 -5.59 -0.11 14.33
C MET A 22 -6.08 -1.54 14.60
N ALA A 23 -5.49 -2.22 15.59
CA ALA A 23 -5.88 -3.58 15.93
C ALA A 23 -7.34 -3.68 16.39
N ARG A 24 -7.86 -2.67 17.07
CA ARG A 24 -9.27 -2.61 17.48
C ARG A 24 -10.22 -2.57 16.29
N PHE A 25 -9.80 -2.01 15.16
CA PHE A 25 -10.56 -1.94 13.93
C PHE A 25 -10.24 -3.08 12.96
N GLY A 26 -9.56 -4.12 13.44
CA GLY A 26 -9.24 -5.29 12.63
C GLY A 26 -8.03 -5.13 11.72
N ILE A 27 -7.25 -4.06 11.87
CA ILE A 27 -6.03 -3.84 11.10
C ILE A 27 -4.87 -4.52 11.86
N ARG A 28 -4.57 -5.76 11.46
CA ARG A 28 -3.53 -6.58 12.09
C ARG A 28 -2.63 -7.19 11.02
N PRO A 29 -1.82 -6.36 10.34
CA PRO A 29 -0.94 -6.90 9.30
C PRO A 29 0.12 -7.82 9.89
N LYS A 30 0.55 -8.78 9.08
CA LYS A 30 1.63 -9.71 9.45
C LYS A 30 3.01 -9.09 9.27
N THR A 31 3.07 -7.96 8.59
CA THR A 31 4.28 -7.19 8.36
C THR A 31 4.58 -6.29 9.56
N LYS A 32 5.75 -5.66 9.55
CA LYS A 32 6.13 -4.71 10.59
C LYS A 32 5.24 -3.47 10.53
N VAL A 33 4.74 -3.00 11.66
CA VAL A 33 3.84 -1.85 11.75
C VAL A 33 4.44 -0.82 12.71
N PHE A 34 4.58 0.41 12.25
CA PHE A 34 5.05 1.51 13.09
C PHE A 34 3.90 2.33 13.68
N GLY A 35 2.75 2.34 13.04
CA GLY A 35 1.59 3.13 13.48
C GLY A 35 1.64 4.57 13.01
N VAL A 36 2.34 4.86 11.92
CA VAL A 36 2.40 6.22 11.36
C VAL A 36 1.04 6.57 10.75
N PRO A 37 0.40 7.68 11.15
CA PRO A 37 -0.90 8.07 10.60
C PRO A 37 -0.82 8.45 9.13
N ILE A 38 -1.91 8.21 8.39
CA ILE A 38 -2.01 8.55 6.97
C ILE A 38 -1.63 10.03 6.68
N PRO A 39 -2.10 11.02 7.46
CA PRO A 39 -1.71 12.41 7.20
C PRO A 39 -0.20 12.64 7.20
N GLU A 40 0.55 11.93 8.05
CA GLU A 40 2.01 12.01 8.07
C GLU A 40 2.62 11.41 6.80
N LEU A 41 2.06 10.31 6.30
CA LEU A 41 2.50 9.73 5.04
C LEU A 41 2.26 10.69 3.87
N ARG A 42 1.11 11.37 3.85
CA ARG A 42 0.80 12.36 2.81
C ARG A 42 1.77 13.53 2.83
N LYS A 43 2.21 13.97 4.02
CA LYS A 43 3.25 15.00 4.14
C LYS A 43 4.56 14.54 3.53
N MET A 44 4.95 13.29 3.76
CA MET A 44 6.18 12.74 3.19
C MET A 44 6.14 12.72 1.67
N VAL A 45 4.99 12.39 1.08
CA VAL A 45 4.83 12.36 -0.39
C VAL A 45 5.14 13.70 -1.04
N LYS A 46 4.84 14.81 -0.35
CA LYS A 46 5.14 16.14 -0.87
C LYS A 46 6.63 16.37 -1.08
N PHE A 47 7.47 15.72 -0.28
CA PHE A 47 8.93 15.80 -0.42
C PHE A 47 9.49 14.73 -1.36
N ILE A 48 8.85 13.57 -1.42
CA ILE A 48 9.31 12.44 -2.24
C ILE A 48 8.93 12.65 -3.70
N GLY A 49 7.67 13.06 -3.93
CA GLY A 49 7.09 13.16 -5.27
C GLY A 49 6.79 11.78 -5.85
N LYS A 50 6.57 11.73 -7.16
CA LYS A 50 6.35 10.47 -7.88
C LYS A 50 7.69 9.84 -8.24
N ASN A 51 7.86 8.56 -7.89
CA ASN A 51 9.05 7.79 -8.19
C ASN A 51 8.71 6.30 -8.19
N HIS A 52 8.50 5.75 -9.38
CA HIS A 52 8.00 4.38 -9.51
C HIS A 52 8.98 3.32 -8.99
N GLU A 53 10.27 3.44 -9.28
CA GLU A 53 11.28 2.49 -8.79
C GLU A 53 11.33 2.47 -7.26
N LEU A 54 11.29 3.64 -6.65
CA LEU A 54 11.25 3.77 -5.19
C LEU A 54 9.99 3.15 -4.63
N ALA A 55 8.84 3.37 -5.28
CA ALA A 55 7.55 2.80 -4.86
C ALA A 55 7.59 1.27 -4.83
N ILE A 56 8.18 0.65 -5.83
CA ILE A 56 8.29 -0.81 -5.88
C ILE A 56 9.14 -1.32 -4.71
N LYS A 57 10.24 -0.64 -4.38
CA LYS A 57 11.06 -0.99 -3.21
C LYS A 57 10.26 -0.86 -1.91
N LEU A 58 9.41 0.16 -1.81
CA LEU A 58 8.56 0.37 -0.63
C LEU A 58 7.51 -0.74 -0.49
N PHE A 59 6.93 -1.20 -1.60
CA PHE A 59 6.00 -2.33 -1.57
C PHE A 59 6.68 -3.62 -1.10
N ASP A 60 7.95 -3.80 -1.43
CA ASP A 60 8.71 -5.00 -1.07
C ASP A 60 9.37 -4.91 0.32
N SER A 61 9.18 -3.80 1.03
CA SER A 61 9.89 -3.53 2.28
C SER A 61 9.52 -4.42 3.47
N GLY A 62 8.34 -5.02 3.45
CA GLY A 62 7.81 -5.74 4.61
C GLY A 62 7.36 -4.82 5.74
N ILE A 63 7.15 -3.53 5.46
CA ILE A 63 6.71 -2.53 6.42
C ILE A 63 5.35 -2.00 5.97
N HIS A 64 4.36 -2.06 6.86
CA HIS A 64 2.97 -1.70 6.56
C HIS A 64 2.84 -0.30 5.96
N GLU A 65 3.35 0.70 6.66
CA GLU A 65 3.26 2.10 6.22
C GLU A 65 4.07 2.38 4.97
N ALA A 66 5.18 1.68 4.78
CA ALA A 66 5.99 1.84 3.57
C ALA A 66 5.22 1.37 2.33
N ARG A 67 4.43 0.30 2.45
CA ARG A 67 3.58 -0.18 1.36
C ARG A 67 2.50 0.84 1.01
N ILE A 68 1.86 1.41 2.01
CA ILE A 68 0.86 2.48 1.79
C ILE A 68 1.53 3.67 1.12
N LEU A 69 2.70 4.08 1.60
CA LEU A 69 3.46 5.17 1.01
C LEU A 69 3.83 4.86 -0.45
N GLY A 70 4.21 3.61 -0.74
CA GLY A 70 4.46 3.14 -2.10
C GLY A 70 3.27 3.37 -3.02
N SER A 71 2.04 3.15 -2.53
CA SER A 71 0.83 3.38 -3.31
C SER A 71 0.64 4.85 -3.68
N MET A 72 1.17 5.75 -2.87
CA MET A 72 1.09 7.20 -3.10
C MET A 72 2.19 7.72 -4.03
N VAL A 73 3.35 7.06 -4.02
CA VAL A 73 4.55 7.49 -4.76
C VAL A 73 4.62 6.85 -6.15
N ALA A 74 3.99 5.69 -6.35
CA ALA A 74 4.01 4.98 -7.62
C ALA A 74 3.33 5.74 -8.75
N GLU A 75 3.78 5.47 -9.97
CA GLU A 75 3.20 6.04 -11.18
C GLU A 75 2.34 4.98 -11.86
N ALA A 76 1.01 5.22 -11.89
CA ALA A 76 0.04 4.23 -12.37
C ALA A 76 0.30 3.80 -13.82
N GLU A 77 0.76 4.71 -14.66
CA GLU A 77 1.05 4.43 -16.07
C GLU A 77 2.29 3.54 -16.27
N LYS A 78 3.13 3.44 -15.25
CA LYS A 78 4.34 2.58 -15.28
C LYS A 78 4.11 1.22 -14.63
N LEU A 79 2.94 1.02 -14.06
CA LEU A 79 2.62 -0.20 -13.32
C LEU A 79 2.37 -1.36 -14.29
N SER A 80 3.19 -2.41 -14.19
CA SER A 80 3.05 -3.61 -15.01
C SER A 80 2.10 -4.62 -14.36
N GLU A 81 1.58 -5.56 -15.14
CA GLU A 81 0.76 -6.65 -14.62
C GLU A 81 1.51 -7.46 -13.57
N ASN A 82 2.78 -7.74 -13.81
CA ASN A 82 3.64 -8.48 -12.88
C ASN A 82 3.79 -7.75 -11.55
N GLN A 83 3.97 -6.44 -11.60
CA GLN A 83 4.05 -5.61 -10.39
C GLN A 83 2.73 -5.62 -9.63
N ILE A 84 1.60 -5.54 -10.32
CA ILE A 84 0.28 -5.62 -9.71
C ILE A 84 0.11 -6.94 -8.96
N GLU A 85 0.46 -8.06 -9.59
CA GLU A 85 0.38 -9.38 -8.96
C GLU A 85 1.27 -9.48 -7.72
N ASN A 86 2.50 -8.99 -7.81
CA ASN A 86 3.42 -9.00 -6.67
C ASN A 86 2.91 -8.14 -5.51
N ILE A 87 2.35 -6.98 -5.82
CA ILE A 87 1.79 -6.07 -4.81
C ILE A 87 0.59 -6.74 -4.11
N VAL A 88 -0.33 -7.30 -4.88
CA VAL A 88 -1.55 -7.93 -4.35
C VAL A 88 -1.20 -9.09 -3.42
N LYS A 89 -0.16 -9.84 -3.73
CA LYS A 89 0.30 -10.96 -2.88
C LYS A 89 0.85 -10.51 -1.53
N THR A 90 1.24 -9.25 -1.38
CA THR A 90 1.72 -8.71 -0.09
C THR A 90 0.59 -8.27 0.83
N PHE A 91 -0.64 -8.19 0.35
CA PHE A 91 -1.76 -7.68 1.11
C PHE A 91 -2.08 -8.60 2.30
N ASP A 92 -2.11 -8.02 3.50
CA ASP A 92 -2.35 -8.74 4.74
C ASP A 92 -3.29 -7.99 5.69
N SER A 93 -3.89 -6.87 5.24
CA SER A 93 -4.88 -6.12 5.99
C SER A 93 -5.75 -5.29 5.04
N TRP A 94 -6.97 -4.96 5.49
CA TRP A 94 -7.93 -4.26 4.62
C TRP A 94 -7.51 -2.84 4.28
N ASP A 95 -6.80 -2.16 5.18
CA ASP A 95 -6.41 -0.76 4.96
C ASP A 95 -5.34 -0.61 3.87
N VAL A 96 -4.38 -1.53 3.78
CA VAL A 96 -3.38 -1.47 2.71
C VAL A 96 -4.02 -1.77 1.36
N VAL A 97 -5.01 -2.67 1.32
CA VAL A 97 -5.77 -2.92 0.09
C VAL A 97 -6.48 -1.65 -0.36
N ASP A 98 -7.24 -1.05 0.55
CA ASP A 98 -8.06 0.12 0.22
C ASP A 98 -7.20 1.32 -0.18
N GLN A 99 -6.10 1.57 0.53
CA GLN A 99 -5.17 2.65 0.18
C GLN A 99 -4.52 2.42 -1.19
N THR A 100 -4.10 1.19 -1.47
CA THR A 100 -3.47 0.87 -2.76
C THR A 100 -4.47 1.03 -3.92
N CYS A 101 -5.70 0.59 -3.73
CA CYS A 101 -6.74 0.75 -4.75
C CYS A 101 -7.06 2.22 -4.98
N MET A 102 -7.26 2.99 -3.91
CA MET A 102 -7.62 4.40 -4.00
C MET A 102 -6.50 5.25 -4.60
N ASN A 103 -5.26 5.01 -4.18
CA ASN A 103 -4.12 5.85 -4.57
C ASN A 103 -3.49 5.45 -5.92
N LEU A 104 -3.55 4.17 -6.28
CA LEU A 104 -2.80 3.64 -7.41
C LEU A 104 -3.65 2.83 -8.39
N PHE A 105 -4.25 1.74 -7.96
CA PHE A 105 -4.92 0.80 -8.87
C PHE A 105 -6.12 1.42 -9.59
N ASP A 106 -6.84 2.32 -8.95
CA ASP A 106 -7.98 3.01 -9.55
C ASP A 106 -7.56 3.86 -10.77
N LYS A 107 -6.29 4.24 -10.83
CA LYS A 107 -5.71 5.01 -11.92
C LYS A 107 -5.00 4.14 -12.97
N SER A 108 -4.97 2.82 -12.78
CA SER A 108 -4.29 1.88 -13.67
C SER A 108 -5.31 1.11 -14.50
N VAL A 109 -5.23 1.27 -15.82
CA VAL A 109 -6.08 0.53 -16.76
C VAL A 109 -5.85 -0.98 -16.63
N ILE A 110 -4.60 -1.40 -16.46
CA ILE A 110 -4.24 -2.81 -16.32
C ILE A 110 -4.85 -3.40 -15.05
N ALA A 111 -4.76 -2.68 -13.93
CA ALA A 111 -5.33 -3.15 -12.66
C ALA A 111 -6.84 -3.30 -12.76
N LYS A 112 -7.53 -2.34 -13.38
CA LYS A 112 -8.99 -2.40 -13.56
C LYS A 112 -9.43 -3.58 -14.41
N LYS A 113 -8.64 -3.97 -15.40
CA LYS A 113 -8.93 -5.15 -16.23
C LYS A 113 -8.85 -6.46 -15.44
N LYS A 114 -8.23 -6.47 -14.29
CA LYS A 114 -8.08 -7.65 -13.43
C LYS A 114 -9.20 -7.83 -12.40
N ILE A 115 -10.18 -6.92 -12.36
CA ILE A 115 -11.26 -6.96 -11.37
C ILE A 115 -11.96 -8.31 -11.35
N LEU A 116 -12.38 -8.80 -12.52
CA LEU A 116 -13.10 -10.07 -12.62
C LEU A 116 -12.25 -11.24 -12.12
N GLU A 117 -10.97 -11.27 -12.49
CA GLU A 117 -10.02 -12.29 -12.06
C GLU A 117 -9.85 -12.28 -10.55
N PHE A 118 -9.60 -11.10 -9.96
CA PHE A 118 -9.44 -10.94 -8.52
C PHE A 118 -10.71 -11.36 -7.76
N SER A 119 -11.90 -11.06 -8.30
CA SER A 119 -13.16 -11.38 -7.63
C SER A 119 -13.38 -12.89 -7.48
N LYS A 120 -12.72 -13.70 -8.28
CA LYS A 120 -12.82 -15.16 -8.27
C LYS A 120 -11.77 -15.83 -7.39
N ARG A 121 -10.82 -15.07 -6.85
CA ARG A 121 -9.74 -15.63 -6.02
C ARG A 121 -10.23 -15.94 -4.62
N GLU A 122 -9.66 -16.98 -4.02
CA GLU A 122 -10.04 -17.41 -2.67
C GLU A 122 -9.36 -16.59 -1.58
N ALA A 123 -8.14 -16.09 -1.83
CA ALA A 123 -7.42 -15.26 -0.86
C ALA A 123 -8.22 -13.99 -0.54
N GLU A 124 -8.49 -13.79 0.74
CA GLU A 124 -9.36 -12.72 1.24
C GLU A 124 -9.02 -11.34 0.67
N PHE A 125 -7.76 -10.94 0.77
CA PHE A 125 -7.36 -9.58 0.38
C PHE A 125 -7.21 -9.42 -1.12
N GLU A 126 -6.97 -10.50 -1.86
CA GLU A 126 -6.98 -10.47 -3.32
C GLU A 126 -8.41 -10.28 -3.84
N LYS A 127 -9.37 -10.99 -3.25
CA LYS A 127 -10.79 -10.81 -3.56
C LYS A 127 -11.26 -9.40 -3.16
N ARG A 128 -10.84 -8.90 -1.99
CA ARG A 128 -11.16 -7.55 -1.54
C ARG A 128 -10.68 -6.49 -2.53
N THR A 129 -9.53 -6.73 -3.19
CA THR A 129 -9.00 -5.83 -4.21
C THR A 129 -10.02 -5.60 -5.34
N ALA A 130 -10.69 -6.65 -5.79
CA ALA A 130 -11.73 -6.54 -6.81
C ALA A 130 -12.88 -5.64 -6.36
N PHE A 131 -13.37 -5.85 -5.14
CA PHE A 131 -14.49 -5.08 -4.62
C PHE A 131 -14.11 -3.62 -4.36
N ALA A 132 -12.91 -3.37 -3.86
CA ALA A 132 -12.41 -2.01 -3.66
C ALA A 132 -12.29 -1.25 -4.99
N LEU A 133 -11.88 -1.93 -6.06
CA LEU A 133 -11.77 -1.32 -7.39
C LEU A 133 -13.11 -1.06 -8.05
N MET A 134 -14.15 -1.82 -7.68
CA MET A 134 -15.50 -1.62 -8.21
C MET A 134 -16.23 -0.44 -7.56
N ALA A 135 -15.78 -0.02 -6.39
CA ALA A 135 -16.43 1.03 -5.63
C ALA A 135 -16.24 2.45 -6.23
#